data_6a905dd943d962744487d6b1a24d45b3
#
_entry.id   6a905dd943d962744487d6b1a24d45b3
#
_cell.length_a   1.000
_cell.length_b   1.000
_cell.length_c   1.000
_cell.angle_alpha   90.00
_cell.angle_beta   90.00
_cell.angle_gamma   90.00
#
_symmetry.space_group_name_H-M   'P 1'
#
loop_
_entity.id
_entity.type
_entity.pdbx_description
1 polymer ?
#
loop_
_entity_poly.entity_id
_entity_poly.type
_entity_poly.pdbx_seq_one_letter_code
_entity_poly.pdbx_strand_id
1 'polypeptide(L)'
;MTSQKQTRRAVLKTLAVTPVLTSLSALDSWAASILDETGKRPRVAAIYTSFTYRSHAHVLLENFLEPYLFCGKKTDPGVEVVSLYRDQQPAGDMTDQVSNKYGIPVYRTIREAVCVGGDKLAVDAVLSIAEHGNYPVNDRGQRMYPRKRFFDQIVAVMKESNKFVPLFNDKHLSYRFDWANEMVATTQQYNIPFLAGSSVPLAERKPAIEIKKGARIVQAISIHGGPVESYDFHALEVLQSMIENRRGGETGVKRLTFYEGDQVYQAAKVGIFDMELADAAMTAELGHSIKDFGKLEGEDEITPHAIVYDYVDGLKATILRVGKSSTRWNFACRIKGSAAPLATSFYVGPWQNRNLFKALAHSIQTHFRNGSAPYPVQRTLLVSGMLDSAMQGRLATGHPLQTNHLHISYKSPDHSALRENGDSWKLITEATPEPERFDNGLPANLK
;
A
#
# COMPACT_ATOMS: atom_id res chain seq x y z
N MET A 1 -22.83 81.49 15.59
CA MET A 1 -24.10 81.23 14.83
C MET A 1 -24.33 79.77 14.80
N THR A 2 -25.17 79.35 15.64
CA THR A 2 -26.38 78.53 15.51
C THR A 2 -26.10 77.09 15.07
N SER A 3 -26.18 76.16 16.00
CA SER A 3 -27.40 75.48 16.48
C SER A 3 -27.75 74.25 15.57
N GLN A 4 -27.98 73.03 15.93
CA GLN A 4 -28.71 72.38 17.04
C GLN A 4 -28.40 70.87 16.94
N LYS A 5 -28.06 70.11 17.95
CA LYS A 5 -28.82 69.35 18.94
C LYS A 5 -30.03 68.61 18.40
N GLN A 6 -29.95 67.25 18.52
CA GLN A 6 -30.90 66.41 19.26
C GLN A 6 -30.53 64.92 19.08
N THR A 7 -30.16 64.18 20.04
CA THR A 7 -30.70 63.50 21.24
C THR A 7 -31.70 62.33 20.98
N ARG A 8 -31.28 61.16 21.51
CA ARG A 8 -32.04 60.09 22.23
C ARG A 8 -32.83 59.10 21.36
N ARG A 9 -32.80 57.82 21.57
CA ARG A 9 -33.04 57.07 22.83
C ARG A 9 -32.68 55.58 22.68
N ALA A 10 -32.20 55.00 23.77
CA ALA A 10 -31.94 53.60 23.99
C ALA A 10 -33.25 52.77 23.94
N VAL A 11 -33.16 51.56 23.37
CA VAL A 11 -34.07 50.47 23.72
C VAL A 11 -33.22 49.22 23.91
N LEU A 12 -33.10 48.80 25.15
CA LEU A 12 -32.69 47.43 25.51
C LEU A 12 -33.77 46.49 25.04
N LYS A 13 -33.41 45.42 24.30
CA LYS A 13 -34.18 44.18 24.26
C LYS A 13 -33.25 42.99 24.40
N THR A 14 -33.49 42.32 25.45
CA THR A 14 -33.08 41.01 25.87
C THR A 14 -32.94 40.04 24.70
N LEU A 15 -31.71 39.49 24.52
CA LEU A 15 -31.52 38.31 23.67
C LEU A 15 -31.26 37.10 24.55
N ALA A 16 -32.19 36.19 24.46
CA ALA A 16 -32.12 34.87 25.06
C ALA A 16 -30.92 34.07 24.47
N VAL A 17 -30.08 33.58 25.35
CA VAL A 17 -29.02 32.63 25.04
C VAL A 17 -29.67 31.28 24.77
N THR A 18 -29.69 30.84 23.52
CA THR A 18 -29.95 29.44 23.14
C THR A 18 -28.62 28.75 23.03
N PRO A 19 -28.38 27.62 23.73
CA PRO A 19 -27.17 26.86 23.54
C PRO A 19 -27.25 26.14 22.20
N VAL A 20 -26.31 26.41 21.30
CA VAL A 20 -26.10 25.64 20.08
C VAL A 20 -25.39 24.34 20.47
N LEU A 21 -26.18 23.28 20.69
CA LEU A 21 -25.77 21.90 20.66
C LEU A 21 -25.76 21.44 19.20
N THR A 22 -24.65 21.68 18.48
CA THR A 22 -24.41 21.06 17.18
C THR A 22 -22.90 20.90 16.95
N SER A 23 -22.33 19.84 17.51
CA SER A 23 -21.02 19.37 17.09
C SER A 23 -20.79 17.89 17.44
N LEU A 24 -21.74 17.02 17.11
CA LEU A 24 -21.59 15.56 17.23
C LEU A 24 -22.13 14.79 16.02
N SER A 25 -22.31 15.45 14.87
CA SER A 25 -22.82 14.79 13.65
C SER A 25 -21.86 14.82 12.45
N ALA A 26 -20.64 15.34 12.61
CA ALA A 26 -19.68 15.37 11.50
C ALA A 26 -18.79 14.13 11.38
N LEU A 27 -18.80 13.23 12.37
CA LEU A 27 -18.02 11.99 12.33
C LEU A 27 -18.83 10.78 11.83
N ASP A 28 -20.16 10.84 11.85
CA ASP A 28 -21.00 9.75 11.34
C ASP A 28 -21.31 9.85 9.83
N SER A 29 -21.01 10.98 9.18
CA SER A 29 -21.28 11.16 7.75
C SER A 29 -20.22 10.58 6.81
N TRP A 30 -19.09 10.12 7.33
CA TRP A 30 -18.04 9.45 6.53
C TRP A 30 -18.38 7.97 6.22
N ALA A 31 -19.35 7.40 6.89
CA ALA A 31 -19.83 6.03 6.67
C ALA A 31 -21.02 5.94 5.70
N ALA A 32 -21.58 7.06 5.28
CA ALA A 32 -22.59 7.04 4.22
C ALA A 32 -21.87 6.81 2.89
N SER A 33 -21.95 5.58 2.37
CA SER A 33 -21.51 5.24 1.02
C SER A 33 -21.94 6.34 0.06
N ILE A 34 -20.98 6.97 -0.60
CA ILE A 34 -21.24 7.71 -1.82
C ILE A 34 -21.61 6.64 -2.87
N LEU A 35 -22.86 6.24 -2.88
CA LEU A 35 -23.47 5.76 -4.11
C LEU A 35 -23.37 6.95 -5.06
N ASP A 36 -22.97 6.73 -6.30
CA ASP A 36 -23.20 7.69 -7.37
C ASP A 36 -24.65 8.20 -7.23
N GLU A 37 -24.96 9.41 -7.66
CA GLU A 37 -26.30 10.01 -7.58
C GLU A 37 -27.40 9.10 -8.16
N THR A 38 -27.02 8.05 -8.92
CA THR A 38 -27.90 7.01 -9.47
C THR A 38 -28.05 5.78 -8.57
N GLY A 39 -27.33 5.68 -7.45
CA GLY A 39 -27.33 4.51 -6.56
C GLY A 39 -26.63 3.27 -7.13
N LYS A 40 -25.87 3.41 -8.24
CA LYS A 40 -25.25 2.30 -8.97
C LYS A 40 -23.82 2.06 -8.49
N ARG A 41 -23.46 0.78 -8.30
CA ARG A 41 -22.10 0.37 -7.95
C ARG A 41 -21.16 0.52 -9.16
N PRO A 42 -19.91 1.04 -8.97
CA PRO A 42 -18.90 1.02 -10.04
C PRO A 42 -18.66 -0.40 -10.56
N ARG A 43 -18.68 -0.56 -11.88
CA ARG A 43 -18.40 -1.83 -12.57
C ARG A 43 -16.90 -2.01 -12.74
N VAL A 44 -16.34 -3.13 -12.29
CA VAL A 44 -14.90 -3.39 -12.24
C VAL A 44 -14.53 -4.55 -13.18
N ALA A 45 -13.51 -4.34 -14.03
CA ALA A 45 -12.79 -5.43 -14.70
C ALA A 45 -11.60 -5.86 -13.82
N ALA A 46 -11.49 -7.16 -13.52
CA ALA A 46 -10.35 -7.74 -12.84
C ALA A 46 -9.41 -8.43 -13.85
N ILE A 47 -8.20 -7.89 -13.96
CA ILE A 47 -7.16 -8.31 -14.91
C ILE A 47 -6.01 -8.88 -14.08
N TYR A 48 -5.67 -10.16 -14.23
CA TYR A 48 -4.65 -10.79 -13.41
C TYR A 48 -3.79 -11.81 -14.16
N THR A 49 -2.62 -12.10 -13.58
CA THR A 49 -1.68 -13.07 -14.14
C THR A 49 -2.11 -14.52 -13.89
N SER A 50 -2.46 -14.84 -12.65
CA SER A 50 -2.91 -16.19 -12.23
C SER A 50 -3.77 -16.09 -10.96
N PHE A 51 -4.68 -17.05 -10.78
CA PHE A 51 -5.63 -17.04 -9.66
C PHE A 51 -5.58 -18.39 -8.90
N THR A 52 -4.52 -18.60 -8.16
CA THR A 52 -4.37 -19.77 -7.28
C THR A 52 -4.63 -19.43 -5.83
N TYR A 53 -4.79 -20.44 -4.97
CA TYR A 53 -4.96 -20.25 -3.53
C TYR A 53 -3.85 -19.38 -2.94
N ARG A 54 -4.20 -18.36 -2.18
CA ARG A 54 -3.34 -17.33 -1.60
C ARG A 54 -2.56 -16.46 -2.59
N SER A 55 -2.81 -16.56 -3.90
CA SER A 55 -2.30 -15.56 -4.84
C SER A 55 -2.95 -14.18 -4.57
N HIS A 56 -2.34 -13.11 -5.07
CA HIS A 56 -2.90 -11.75 -4.91
C HIS A 56 -4.29 -11.63 -5.53
N ALA A 57 -4.56 -12.30 -6.67
CA ALA A 57 -5.91 -12.36 -7.23
C ALA A 57 -6.91 -13.00 -6.26
N HIS A 58 -6.51 -14.09 -5.57
CA HIS A 58 -7.37 -14.73 -4.55
C HIS A 58 -7.69 -13.76 -3.41
N VAL A 59 -6.65 -13.27 -2.72
CA VAL A 59 -6.81 -12.50 -1.47
C VAL A 59 -7.38 -11.09 -1.69
N LEU A 60 -7.42 -10.61 -2.93
CA LEU A 60 -8.15 -9.40 -3.31
C LEU A 60 -9.60 -9.73 -3.70
N LEU A 61 -9.81 -10.65 -4.66
CA LEU A 61 -11.14 -10.90 -5.22
C LEU A 61 -12.12 -11.48 -4.19
N GLU A 62 -11.66 -12.26 -3.20
CA GLU A 62 -12.55 -12.73 -2.13
C GLU A 62 -13.19 -11.59 -1.32
N ASN A 63 -12.54 -10.40 -1.27
CA ASN A 63 -13.05 -9.20 -0.62
C ASN A 63 -13.73 -8.22 -1.59
N PHE A 64 -13.70 -8.49 -2.89
CA PHE A 64 -14.43 -7.74 -3.93
C PHE A 64 -15.77 -8.37 -4.28
N LEU A 65 -15.89 -9.68 -4.07
CA LEU A 65 -17.09 -10.46 -4.46
C LEU A 65 -18.04 -10.75 -3.30
N GLU A 66 -17.55 -10.65 -2.05
CA GLU A 66 -18.35 -10.89 -0.85
C GLU A 66 -18.09 -9.79 0.20
N PRO A 67 -19.08 -9.47 1.07
CA PRO A 67 -18.82 -8.65 2.25
C PRO A 67 -17.71 -9.24 3.11
N TYR A 68 -16.87 -8.41 3.67
CA TYR A 68 -15.67 -8.82 4.43
C TYR A 68 -15.57 -8.07 5.77
N LEU A 69 -14.64 -8.51 6.62
CA LEU A 69 -14.35 -7.88 7.90
C LEU A 69 -13.25 -6.83 7.74
N PHE A 70 -13.53 -5.59 8.17
CA PHE A 70 -12.53 -4.52 8.22
C PHE A 70 -12.75 -3.65 9.47
N CYS A 71 -11.72 -3.42 10.27
CA CYS A 71 -11.79 -2.70 11.55
C CYS A 71 -12.95 -3.20 12.44
N GLY A 72 -13.11 -4.54 12.55
CA GLY A 72 -14.14 -5.18 13.36
C GLY A 72 -15.56 -5.08 12.80
N LYS A 73 -15.78 -4.54 11.61
CA LYS A 73 -17.10 -4.33 11.03
C LYS A 73 -17.28 -5.12 9.73
N LYS A 74 -18.49 -5.67 9.52
CA LYS A 74 -18.90 -6.18 8.22
C LYS A 74 -18.93 -5.02 7.23
N THR A 75 -18.16 -5.14 6.17
CA THR A 75 -18.00 -4.11 5.14
C THR A 75 -18.45 -4.64 3.79
N ASP A 76 -19.35 -3.91 3.14
CA ASP A 76 -19.76 -4.20 1.77
C ASP A 76 -18.70 -3.68 0.79
N PRO A 77 -18.31 -4.42 -0.26
CA PRO A 77 -17.37 -3.95 -1.28
C PRO A 77 -17.76 -2.63 -1.94
N GLY A 78 -19.05 -2.39 -2.13
CA GLY A 78 -19.57 -1.17 -2.78
C GLY A 78 -19.20 -1.03 -4.25
N VAL A 79 -18.71 -2.11 -4.88
CA VAL A 79 -18.36 -2.22 -6.30
C VAL A 79 -18.89 -3.54 -6.86
N GLU A 80 -18.92 -3.68 -8.19
CA GLU A 80 -19.38 -4.89 -8.88
C GLU A 80 -18.29 -5.38 -9.85
N VAL A 81 -17.77 -6.58 -9.66
CA VAL A 81 -16.86 -7.21 -10.63
C VAL A 81 -17.67 -7.81 -11.75
N VAL A 82 -17.52 -7.29 -12.97
CA VAL A 82 -18.34 -7.66 -14.14
C VAL A 82 -17.58 -8.43 -15.22
N SER A 83 -16.26 -8.52 -15.10
CA SER A 83 -15.44 -9.23 -16.08
C SER A 83 -14.11 -9.67 -15.48
N LEU A 84 -13.58 -10.80 -15.97
CA LEU A 84 -12.31 -11.39 -15.59
C LEU A 84 -11.44 -11.58 -16.84
N TYR A 85 -10.12 -11.35 -16.66
CA TYR A 85 -9.08 -11.77 -17.61
C TYR A 85 -7.96 -12.44 -16.82
N ARG A 86 -7.56 -13.66 -17.23
CA ARG A 86 -6.37 -14.36 -16.74
C ARG A 86 -5.32 -14.48 -17.84
N ASP A 87 -4.05 -14.19 -17.51
CA ASP A 87 -2.92 -14.29 -18.43
C ASP A 87 -2.39 -15.76 -18.49
N GLN A 88 -2.45 -16.46 -17.36
CA GLN A 88 -2.01 -17.85 -17.22
C GLN A 88 -3.03 -18.67 -16.42
N GLN A 89 -3.09 -19.97 -16.74
CA GLN A 89 -3.94 -20.95 -16.07
C GLN A 89 -3.08 -22.07 -15.49
N PRO A 90 -2.41 -21.87 -14.33
CA PRO A 90 -1.64 -22.93 -13.69
C PRO A 90 -2.54 -23.98 -13.05
N ALA A 91 -1.96 -25.09 -12.62
CA ALA A 91 -2.66 -26.09 -11.81
C ALA A 91 -3.22 -25.40 -10.54
N GLY A 92 -4.48 -25.69 -10.20
CA GLY A 92 -5.16 -25.05 -9.06
C GLY A 92 -5.67 -23.64 -9.33
N ASP A 93 -5.73 -23.19 -10.60
CA ASP A 93 -6.36 -21.92 -10.96
C ASP A 93 -7.86 -21.94 -10.62
N MET A 94 -8.31 -20.92 -9.92
CA MET A 94 -9.68 -20.80 -9.37
C MET A 94 -10.62 -19.99 -10.27
N THR A 95 -10.14 -19.46 -11.40
CA THR A 95 -10.91 -18.53 -12.27
C THR A 95 -12.25 -19.14 -12.69
N ASP A 96 -12.24 -20.36 -13.22
CA ASP A 96 -13.47 -20.96 -13.75
C ASP A 96 -14.47 -21.30 -12.63
N GLN A 97 -13.97 -21.73 -11.45
CA GLN A 97 -14.83 -21.96 -10.28
C GLN A 97 -15.50 -20.65 -9.81
N VAL A 98 -14.74 -19.56 -9.71
CA VAL A 98 -15.24 -18.26 -9.26
C VAL A 98 -16.16 -17.65 -10.32
N SER A 99 -15.78 -17.70 -11.59
CA SER A 99 -16.63 -17.27 -12.72
C SER A 99 -18.00 -17.95 -12.68
N ASN A 100 -18.05 -19.26 -12.54
CA ASN A 100 -19.31 -20.02 -12.48
C ASN A 100 -20.13 -19.69 -11.22
N LYS A 101 -19.48 -19.56 -10.04
CA LYS A 101 -20.16 -19.26 -8.78
C LYS A 101 -20.87 -17.88 -8.83
N TYR A 102 -20.23 -16.89 -9.44
CA TYR A 102 -20.73 -15.50 -9.44
C TYR A 102 -21.32 -15.05 -10.78
N GLY A 103 -21.32 -15.92 -11.81
CA GLY A 103 -21.86 -15.57 -13.13
C GLY A 103 -21.02 -14.52 -13.87
N ILE A 104 -19.70 -14.42 -13.59
CA ILE A 104 -18.83 -13.38 -14.15
C ILE A 104 -18.10 -13.94 -15.38
N PRO A 105 -18.24 -13.34 -16.59
CA PRO A 105 -17.59 -13.84 -17.79
C PRO A 105 -16.07 -13.70 -17.72
N VAL A 106 -15.35 -14.71 -18.26
CA VAL A 106 -13.90 -14.71 -18.46
C VAL A 106 -13.60 -14.44 -19.93
N TYR A 107 -12.82 -13.41 -20.19
CA TYR A 107 -12.45 -12.99 -21.53
C TYR A 107 -11.03 -13.45 -21.91
N ARG A 108 -10.77 -13.56 -23.21
CA ARG A 108 -9.49 -14.03 -23.74
C ARG A 108 -8.44 -12.91 -23.86
N THR A 109 -8.88 -11.67 -23.90
CA THR A 109 -8.01 -10.50 -24.01
C THR A 109 -8.39 -9.43 -22.97
N ILE A 110 -7.41 -8.62 -22.60
CA ILE A 110 -7.64 -7.46 -21.71
C ILE A 110 -8.67 -6.50 -22.34
N ARG A 111 -8.59 -6.30 -23.67
CA ARG A 111 -9.55 -5.47 -24.40
C ARG A 111 -10.99 -5.98 -24.22
N GLU A 112 -11.23 -7.25 -24.49
CA GLU A 112 -12.57 -7.84 -24.32
C GLU A 112 -13.06 -7.71 -22.87
N ALA A 113 -12.18 -7.92 -21.87
CA ALA A 113 -12.55 -7.81 -20.46
C ALA A 113 -12.95 -6.39 -20.07
N VAL A 114 -12.19 -5.35 -20.44
CA VAL A 114 -12.53 -3.97 -20.09
C VAL A 114 -13.69 -3.40 -20.94
N CYS A 115 -13.95 -3.99 -22.10
CA CYS A 115 -15.13 -3.68 -22.95
C CYS A 115 -16.35 -4.56 -22.61
N VAL A 116 -16.22 -5.55 -21.71
CA VAL A 116 -17.28 -6.53 -21.36
C VAL A 116 -17.85 -7.17 -22.64
N GLY A 117 -16.95 -7.57 -23.57
CA GLY A 117 -17.29 -8.17 -24.86
C GLY A 117 -17.76 -7.19 -25.95
N GLY A 118 -17.85 -5.90 -25.67
CA GLY A 118 -18.22 -4.87 -26.64
C GLY A 118 -17.01 -4.21 -27.31
N ASP A 119 -17.25 -3.10 -28.01
CA ASP A 119 -16.22 -2.39 -28.78
C ASP A 119 -15.55 -1.24 -28.02
N LYS A 120 -16.18 -0.71 -26.96
CA LYS A 120 -15.73 0.43 -26.17
C LYS A 120 -15.63 0.08 -24.68
N LEU A 121 -14.85 0.85 -23.94
CA LEU A 121 -14.72 0.72 -22.51
C LEU A 121 -16.08 0.74 -21.79
N ALA A 122 -16.45 -0.37 -21.16
CA ALA A 122 -17.76 -0.60 -20.55
C ALA A 122 -17.70 -0.79 -19.01
N VAL A 123 -16.54 -0.51 -18.41
CA VAL A 123 -16.33 -0.55 -16.95
C VAL A 123 -16.08 0.83 -16.39
N ASP A 124 -16.20 0.97 -15.07
CA ASP A 124 -16.02 2.22 -14.33
C ASP A 124 -14.73 2.22 -13.51
N ALA A 125 -14.06 1.06 -13.39
CA ALA A 125 -12.73 0.94 -12.80
C ALA A 125 -12.04 -0.35 -13.26
N VAL A 126 -10.69 -0.40 -13.13
CA VAL A 126 -9.89 -1.58 -13.49
C VAL A 126 -8.99 -1.98 -12.34
N LEU A 127 -9.09 -3.26 -11.94
CA LEU A 127 -8.26 -3.91 -10.94
C LEU A 127 -7.18 -4.74 -11.66
N SER A 128 -5.92 -4.25 -11.70
CA SER A 128 -4.80 -4.91 -12.36
C SER A 128 -3.87 -5.58 -11.34
N ILE A 129 -3.81 -6.92 -11.37
CA ILE A 129 -3.08 -7.76 -10.41
C ILE A 129 -2.05 -8.60 -11.17
N ALA A 130 -0.92 -7.99 -11.54
CA ALA A 130 0.15 -8.66 -12.27
C ALA A 130 1.22 -9.19 -11.30
N GLU A 131 0.84 -10.14 -10.47
CA GLU A 131 1.69 -10.81 -9.49
C GLU A 131 1.38 -12.32 -9.50
N HIS A 132 2.40 -13.14 -9.21
CA HIS A 132 2.34 -14.59 -9.36
C HIS A 132 2.33 -15.09 -10.81
N GLY A 133 2.45 -16.39 -11.00
CA GLY A 133 2.60 -17.02 -12.32
C GLY A 133 4.05 -17.26 -12.71
N ASN A 134 4.24 -17.92 -13.85
CA ASN A 134 5.55 -18.28 -14.38
C ASN A 134 6.03 -17.22 -15.37
N TYR A 135 6.85 -16.28 -14.90
CA TYR A 135 7.46 -15.23 -15.71
C TYR A 135 8.99 -15.30 -15.57
N PRO A 136 9.75 -14.94 -16.61
CA PRO A 136 11.20 -14.97 -16.57
C PRO A 136 11.77 -14.00 -15.52
N VAL A 137 13.00 -14.26 -15.12
CA VAL A 137 13.80 -13.40 -14.23
C VAL A 137 14.90 -12.79 -15.08
N ASN A 138 15.13 -11.49 -14.93
CA ASN A 138 16.23 -10.80 -15.63
C ASN A 138 17.59 -11.00 -14.92
N ASP A 139 18.65 -10.50 -15.53
CA ASP A 139 20.04 -10.65 -15.04
C ASP A 139 20.28 -10.00 -13.66
N ARG A 140 19.39 -9.12 -13.20
CA ARG A 140 19.45 -8.50 -11.87
C ARG A 140 18.66 -9.27 -10.81
N GLY A 141 18.01 -10.39 -11.18
CA GLY A 141 17.20 -11.18 -10.27
C GLY A 141 15.75 -10.68 -10.11
N GLN A 142 15.29 -9.75 -10.95
CA GLN A 142 13.93 -9.21 -10.91
C GLN A 142 13.00 -10.06 -11.77
N ARG A 143 11.84 -10.43 -11.22
CA ARG A 143 10.82 -11.14 -12.01
C ARG A 143 10.09 -10.19 -12.94
N MET A 144 10.08 -10.51 -14.23
CA MET A 144 9.54 -9.68 -15.30
C MET A 144 8.01 -9.82 -15.42
N TYR A 145 7.28 -9.51 -14.35
CA TYR A 145 5.83 -9.50 -14.37
C TYR A 145 5.28 -8.51 -15.41
N PRO A 146 4.14 -8.79 -16.09
CA PRO A 146 3.65 -8.04 -17.23
C PRO A 146 2.89 -6.75 -16.90
N ARG A 147 3.25 -6.05 -15.78
CA ARG A 147 2.53 -4.85 -15.29
C ARG A 147 2.44 -3.75 -16.35
N LYS A 148 3.57 -3.44 -17.01
CA LYS A 148 3.60 -2.43 -18.09
C LYS A 148 2.74 -2.86 -19.28
N ARG A 149 2.81 -4.12 -19.71
CA ARG A 149 1.97 -4.64 -20.79
C ARG A 149 0.48 -4.55 -20.47
N PHE A 150 0.08 -4.92 -19.25
CA PHE A 150 -1.33 -4.81 -18.81
C PHE A 150 -1.77 -3.34 -18.82
N PHE A 151 -0.97 -2.46 -18.22
CA PHE A 151 -1.23 -1.02 -18.20
C PHE A 151 -1.42 -0.47 -19.62
N ASP A 152 -0.51 -0.76 -20.55
CA ASP A 152 -0.55 -0.24 -21.91
C ASP A 152 -1.82 -0.69 -22.66
N GLN A 153 -2.20 -1.97 -22.53
CA GLN A 153 -3.40 -2.50 -23.15
C GLN A 153 -4.68 -1.89 -22.57
N ILE A 154 -4.75 -1.69 -21.26
CA ILE A 154 -5.88 -1.03 -20.59
C ILE A 154 -6.00 0.43 -21.07
N VAL A 155 -4.90 1.19 -21.02
CA VAL A 155 -4.87 2.60 -21.41
C VAL A 155 -5.15 2.80 -22.91
N ALA A 156 -4.72 1.87 -23.76
CA ALA A 156 -5.06 1.91 -25.20
C ALA A 156 -6.58 1.91 -25.40
N VAL A 157 -7.30 1.03 -24.72
CA VAL A 157 -8.78 0.98 -24.79
C VAL A 157 -9.42 2.25 -24.20
N MET A 158 -8.88 2.79 -23.10
CA MET A 158 -9.35 4.06 -22.54
C MET A 158 -9.23 5.20 -23.55
N LYS A 159 -8.08 5.30 -24.25
CA LYS A 159 -7.83 6.30 -25.28
C LYS A 159 -8.78 6.17 -26.49
N GLU A 160 -8.93 4.96 -27.02
CA GLU A 160 -9.85 4.68 -28.14
C GLU A 160 -11.31 4.98 -27.79
N SER A 161 -11.69 4.74 -26.53
CA SER A 161 -13.04 5.00 -26.02
C SER A 161 -13.26 6.46 -25.60
N ASN A 162 -12.20 7.27 -25.56
CA ASN A 162 -12.19 8.62 -24.96
C ASN A 162 -12.84 8.65 -23.57
N LYS A 163 -12.63 7.58 -22.77
CA LYS A 163 -13.17 7.42 -21.41
C LYS A 163 -12.03 6.92 -20.52
N PHE A 164 -11.72 7.68 -19.46
CA PHE A 164 -10.65 7.38 -18.50
C PHE A 164 -11.27 7.07 -17.14
N VAL A 165 -10.89 5.94 -16.55
CA VAL A 165 -11.49 5.43 -15.30
C VAL A 165 -10.39 5.13 -14.28
N PRO A 166 -10.72 5.08 -12.98
CA PRO A 166 -9.78 4.66 -11.93
C PRO A 166 -9.11 3.33 -12.25
N LEU A 167 -7.80 3.27 -12.03
CA LEU A 167 -6.97 2.09 -12.23
C LEU A 167 -6.17 1.80 -10.96
N PHE A 168 -6.17 0.55 -10.52
CA PHE A 168 -5.25 0.03 -9.50
C PHE A 168 -4.23 -0.89 -10.13
N ASN A 169 -2.94 -0.72 -9.76
CA ASN A 169 -1.85 -1.63 -10.11
C ASN A 169 -1.24 -2.24 -8.84
N ASP A 170 -1.31 -3.55 -8.72
CA ASP A 170 -0.78 -4.29 -7.56
C ASP A 170 0.75 -4.26 -7.52
N LYS A 171 1.32 -4.06 -6.32
CA LYS A 171 2.76 -3.97 -6.05
C LYS A 171 3.44 -2.74 -6.69
N HIS A 172 4.75 -2.88 -7.01
CA HIS A 172 5.48 -1.83 -7.73
C HIS A 172 4.97 -1.67 -9.15
N LEU A 173 5.18 -0.48 -9.74
CA LEU A 173 4.65 -0.16 -11.06
C LEU A 173 5.29 -1.01 -12.16
N SER A 174 6.60 -1.21 -12.08
CA SER A 174 7.36 -2.07 -13.00
C SER A 174 8.69 -2.46 -12.37
N TYR A 175 9.29 -3.57 -12.84
CA TYR A 175 10.67 -3.94 -12.53
C TYR A 175 11.72 -3.03 -13.21
N ARG A 176 11.30 -2.06 -14.03
CA ARG A 176 12.10 -1.01 -14.65
C ARG A 176 11.56 0.35 -14.29
N PHE A 177 12.42 1.23 -13.81
CA PHE A 177 12.01 2.59 -13.42
C PHE A 177 11.53 3.45 -14.58
N ASP A 178 12.17 3.36 -15.76
CA ASP A 178 11.75 4.10 -16.95
C ASP A 178 10.30 3.78 -17.36
N TRP A 179 9.91 2.51 -17.29
CA TRP A 179 8.53 2.08 -17.52
C TRP A 179 7.56 2.55 -16.43
N ALA A 180 7.98 2.49 -15.17
CA ALA A 180 7.20 3.02 -14.06
C ALA A 180 6.93 4.52 -14.22
N ASN A 181 7.95 5.28 -14.60
CA ASN A 181 7.85 6.72 -14.86
C ASN A 181 6.92 7.03 -16.06
N GLU A 182 7.02 6.27 -17.14
CA GLU A 182 6.13 6.38 -18.31
C GLU A 182 4.66 6.10 -17.91
N MET A 183 4.40 5.07 -17.08
CA MET A 183 3.05 4.78 -16.59
C MET A 183 2.47 5.97 -15.83
N VAL A 184 3.21 6.56 -14.90
CA VAL A 184 2.78 7.72 -14.11
C VAL A 184 2.60 8.95 -15.00
N ALA A 185 3.53 9.24 -15.91
CA ALA A 185 3.42 10.35 -16.87
C ALA A 185 2.16 10.22 -17.74
N THR A 186 1.87 9.00 -18.20
CA THR A 186 0.66 8.71 -18.99
C THR A 186 -0.61 8.95 -18.16
N THR A 187 -0.66 8.51 -16.91
CA THR A 187 -1.84 8.75 -16.07
C THR A 187 -2.05 10.22 -15.77
N GLN A 188 -0.99 10.99 -15.59
CA GLN A 188 -1.05 12.45 -15.43
C GLN A 188 -1.55 13.15 -16.71
N GLN A 189 -1.04 12.74 -17.87
CA GLN A 189 -1.44 13.30 -19.17
C GLN A 189 -2.93 13.15 -19.43
N TYR A 190 -3.50 12.01 -19.06
CA TYR A 190 -4.91 11.68 -19.33
C TYR A 190 -5.82 11.82 -18.11
N ASN A 191 -5.32 12.37 -16.99
CA ASN A 191 -6.04 12.50 -15.72
C ASN A 191 -6.67 11.17 -15.26
N ILE A 192 -5.96 10.05 -15.43
CA ILE A 192 -6.40 8.73 -14.95
C ILE A 192 -6.14 8.67 -13.44
N PRO A 193 -7.17 8.51 -12.60
CA PRO A 193 -6.97 8.25 -11.17
C PRO A 193 -6.20 6.94 -11.01
N PHE A 194 -4.98 7.00 -10.44
CA PHE A 194 -4.07 5.85 -10.42
C PHE A 194 -3.57 5.57 -9.00
N LEU A 195 -3.89 4.38 -8.50
CA LEU A 195 -3.45 3.86 -7.22
C LEU A 195 -2.53 2.65 -7.46
N ALA A 196 -1.43 2.57 -6.71
CA ALA A 196 -0.55 1.41 -6.70
C ALA A 196 0.07 1.26 -5.31
N GLY A 197 0.66 0.09 -5.01
CA GLY A 197 1.42 -0.09 -3.79
C GLY A 197 1.18 -1.41 -3.07
N SER A 198 1.66 -1.44 -1.83
CA SER A 198 1.68 -2.59 -0.94
C SER A 198 0.49 -2.62 0.01
N SER A 199 0.07 -3.82 0.41
CA SER A 199 -0.88 -4.05 1.51
C SER A 199 -0.28 -3.77 2.90
N VAL A 200 1.04 -3.96 3.08
CA VAL A 200 1.69 -3.92 4.40
C VAL A 200 1.55 -2.58 5.12
N PRO A 201 1.67 -1.40 4.47
CA PRO A 201 1.46 -0.11 5.14
C PRO A 201 0.07 0.08 5.76
N LEU A 202 -0.90 -0.72 5.33
CA LEU A 202 -2.28 -0.68 5.79
C LEU A 202 -2.58 -1.69 6.92
N ALA A 203 -1.60 -2.48 7.35
CA ALA A 203 -1.72 -3.40 8.47
C ALA A 203 -1.80 -2.66 9.82
N GLU A 204 -2.31 -3.37 10.85
CA GLU A 204 -2.26 -2.91 12.23
C GLU A 204 -0.81 -2.69 12.69
N ARG A 205 -0.57 -1.63 13.44
CA ARG A 205 0.73 -1.31 14.05
C ARG A 205 0.79 -1.75 15.51
N LYS A 206 1.79 -2.55 15.88
CA LYS A 206 2.01 -3.07 17.26
C LYS A 206 3.43 -2.72 17.75
N PRO A 207 3.56 -1.82 18.74
CA PRO A 207 2.52 -0.97 19.32
C PRO A 207 1.96 0.04 18.29
N ALA A 208 0.75 0.51 18.54
CA ALA A 208 0.15 1.57 17.74
C ALA A 208 0.95 2.86 17.94
N ILE A 209 1.62 3.30 16.87
CA ILE A 209 2.37 4.56 16.86
C ILE A 209 1.92 5.44 15.69
N GLU A 210 1.94 6.75 15.91
CA GLU A 210 1.76 7.74 14.86
C GLU A 210 2.91 8.73 14.88
N ILE A 211 3.48 8.99 13.71
CA ILE A 211 4.50 10.01 13.53
C ILE A 211 3.80 11.33 13.23
N LYS A 212 3.99 12.31 14.11
CA LYS A 212 3.41 13.63 13.92
C LYS A 212 3.82 14.22 12.57
N LYS A 213 2.85 14.69 11.79
CA LYS A 213 3.13 15.40 10.53
C LYS A 213 4.11 16.54 10.75
N GLY A 214 5.15 16.61 9.92
CA GLY A 214 6.22 17.59 10.05
C GLY A 214 7.30 17.22 11.09
N ALA A 215 7.27 16.01 11.66
CA ALA A 215 8.34 15.53 12.54
C ALA A 215 9.70 15.56 11.83
N ARG A 216 10.77 15.95 12.53
CA ARG A 216 12.12 15.93 12.00
C ARG A 216 12.74 14.54 12.23
N ILE A 217 12.50 13.63 11.29
CA ILE A 217 13.11 12.31 11.27
C ILE A 217 14.55 12.47 10.76
N VAL A 218 15.52 11.88 11.47
CA VAL A 218 16.95 11.95 11.12
C VAL A 218 17.49 10.62 10.63
N GLN A 219 16.93 9.51 11.12
CA GLN A 219 17.23 8.14 10.68
C GLN A 219 15.96 7.29 10.74
N ALA A 220 15.86 6.32 9.85
CA ALA A 220 14.78 5.35 9.84
C ALA A 220 15.28 3.99 9.36
N ILE A 221 14.63 2.92 9.81
CA ILE A 221 14.88 1.55 9.35
C ILE A 221 13.55 0.83 9.13
N SER A 222 13.48 0.03 8.07
CA SER A 222 12.39 -0.93 7.86
C SER A 222 12.99 -2.31 7.68
N ILE A 223 12.42 -3.31 8.36
CA ILE A 223 12.94 -4.67 8.43
C ILE A 223 11.92 -5.64 7.85
N HIS A 224 12.43 -6.63 7.11
CA HIS A 224 11.65 -7.77 6.62
C HIS A 224 12.43 -9.09 6.74
N GLY A 225 11.72 -10.23 6.66
CA GLY A 225 12.33 -11.58 6.74
C GLY A 225 12.28 -12.36 5.43
N GLY A 226 11.85 -11.77 4.32
CA GLY A 226 11.66 -12.47 3.06
C GLY A 226 12.78 -12.30 2.05
N PRO A 227 12.61 -12.81 0.82
CA PRO A 227 13.62 -12.74 -0.23
C PRO A 227 13.83 -11.33 -0.77
N VAL A 228 15.02 -11.15 -1.35
CA VAL A 228 15.41 -9.94 -2.09
C VAL A 228 14.39 -9.61 -3.16
N GLU A 229 14.27 -8.33 -3.51
CA GLU A 229 13.37 -7.74 -4.51
C GLU A 229 11.91 -7.76 -4.08
N SER A 230 11.29 -8.91 -3.98
CA SER A 230 9.85 -9.01 -3.72
C SER A 230 9.44 -8.52 -2.32
N TYR A 231 10.29 -8.74 -1.29
CA TYR A 231 10.06 -8.27 0.07
C TYR A 231 10.68 -6.90 0.33
N ASP A 232 11.78 -6.57 -0.33
CA ASP A 232 12.34 -5.21 -0.29
C ASP A 232 11.32 -4.17 -0.74
N PHE A 233 10.49 -4.49 -1.76
CA PHE A 233 9.39 -3.63 -2.19
C PHE A 233 8.44 -3.29 -1.03
N HIS A 234 7.99 -4.29 -0.29
CA HIS A 234 7.05 -4.08 0.81
C HIS A 234 7.69 -3.29 1.96
N ALA A 235 8.96 -3.59 2.28
CA ALA A 235 9.71 -2.86 3.30
C ALA A 235 9.94 -1.39 2.90
N LEU A 236 10.17 -1.12 1.61
CA LEU A 236 10.26 0.23 1.06
C LEU A 236 8.91 0.98 1.15
N GLU A 237 7.80 0.33 0.85
CA GLU A 237 6.46 0.91 1.00
C GLU A 237 6.14 1.20 2.48
N VAL A 238 6.50 0.29 3.40
CA VAL A 238 6.41 0.52 4.85
C VAL A 238 7.25 1.73 5.25
N LEU A 239 8.54 1.74 4.89
CA LEU A 239 9.43 2.85 5.17
C LEU A 239 8.82 4.17 4.68
N GLN A 240 8.44 4.21 3.40
CA GLN A 240 7.98 5.42 2.74
C GLN A 240 6.68 5.95 3.37
N SER A 241 5.71 5.06 3.68
CA SER A 241 4.45 5.43 4.34
C SER A 241 4.65 6.07 5.72
N MET A 242 5.75 5.73 6.40
CA MET A 242 6.07 6.25 7.73
C MET A 242 6.83 7.57 7.69
N ILE A 243 7.68 7.78 6.67
CA ILE A 243 8.58 8.95 6.62
C ILE A 243 8.12 10.06 5.67
N GLU A 244 7.17 9.82 4.76
CA GLU A 244 6.78 10.76 3.70
C GLU A 244 6.18 12.07 4.22
N ASN A 245 5.57 12.07 5.40
CA ASN A 245 4.99 13.25 6.05
C ASN A 245 5.97 13.97 7.01
N ARG A 246 7.28 13.66 6.94
CA ARG A 246 8.32 14.35 7.71
C ARG A 246 8.41 15.84 7.36
N ARG A 247 9.20 16.58 8.12
CA ARG A 247 9.40 18.01 7.89
C ARG A 247 9.87 18.28 6.46
N GLY A 248 9.09 19.06 5.72
CA GLY A 248 9.34 19.37 4.31
C GLY A 248 8.60 18.44 3.32
N GLY A 249 8.09 17.29 3.77
CA GLY A 249 7.50 16.27 2.91
C GLY A 249 8.56 15.37 2.26
N GLU A 250 8.17 14.64 1.22
CA GLU A 250 9.09 13.79 0.48
C GLU A 250 9.95 14.59 -0.51
N THR A 251 11.24 14.28 -0.57
CA THR A 251 12.24 14.99 -1.38
C THR A 251 12.96 14.09 -2.41
N GLY A 252 12.78 12.77 -2.28
CA GLY A 252 13.47 11.78 -3.09
C GLY A 252 14.83 11.36 -2.55
N VAL A 253 15.46 10.43 -3.25
CA VAL A 253 16.71 9.76 -2.88
C VAL A 253 17.83 10.18 -3.83
N LYS A 254 18.99 10.59 -3.28
CA LYS A 254 20.15 11.00 -4.06
C LYS A 254 21.17 9.90 -4.29
N ARG A 255 21.19 8.88 -3.40
CA ARG A 255 22.20 7.81 -3.43
C ARG A 255 21.70 6.61 -2.62
N LEU A 256 22.14 5.42 -3.02
CA LEU A 256 22.01 4.21 -2.22
C LEU A 256 23.29 3.39 -2.19
N THR A 257 23.41 2.50 -1.20
CA THR A 257 24.47 1.46 -1.15
C THR A 257 23.82 0.15 -0.71
N PHE A 258 24.11 -0.93 -1.45
CA PHE A 258 23.66 -2.28 -1.12
C PHE A 258 24.78 -3.06 -0.44
N TYR A 259 24.49 -3.69 0.69
CA TYR A 259 25.39 -4.55 1.46
C TYR A 259 24.79 -5.95 1.56
N GLU A 260 25.60 -7.00 1.46
CA GLU A 260 25.14 -8.40 1.55
C GLU A 260 26.13 -9.24 2.37
N GLY A 261 25.63 -10.19 3.16
CA GLY A 261 26.44 -11.09 3.98
C GLY A 261 27.27 -10.34 5.03
N ASP A 262 28.56 -10.66 5.10
CA ASP A 262 29.50 -10.08 6.08
C ASP A 262 29.60 -8.55 6.00
N GLN A 263 29.35 -7.98 4.81
CA GLN A 263 29.34 -6.52 4.65
C GLN A 263 28.27 -5.84 5.49
N VAL A 264 27.15 -6.51 5.78
CA VAL A 264 26.07 -5.97 6.64
C VAL A 264 26.59 -5.75 8.05
N TYR A 265 27.30 -6.75 8.59
CA TYR A 265 27.88 -6.69 9.95
C TYR A 265 29.00 -5.63 10.03
N GLN A 266 29.81 -5.51 8.98
CA GLN A 266 30.83 -4.47 8.92
C GLN A 266 30.21 -3.07 8.84
N ALA A 267 29.20 -2.87 8.01
CA ALA A 267 28.47 -1.62 7.88
C ALA A 267 27.83 -1.20 9.21
N ALA A 268 27.20 -2.17 9.92
CA ALA A 268 26.65 -1.96 11.26
C ALA A 268 27.75 -1.53 12.26
N LYS A 269 28.87 -2.25 12.31
CA LYS A 269 29.99 -1.98 13.23
C LYS A 269 30.58 -0.59 13.08
N VAL A 270 30.66 -0.07 11.85
CA VAL A 270 31.20 1.28 11.57
C VAL A 270 30.11 2.37 11.55
N GLY A 271 28.86 2.04 11.92
CA GLY A 271 27.78 3.02 12.07
C GLY A 271 27.19 3.54 10.74
N ILE A 272 27.27 2.76 9.66
CA ILE A 272 26.63 3.11 8.38
C ILE A 272 25.12 3.21 8.56
N PHE A 273 24.53 2.34 9.37
CA PHE A 273 23.15 2.43 9.84
C PHE A 273 23.05 2.22 11.35
N ASP A 274 21.94 2.67 11.94
CA ASP A 274 21.76 2.73 13.40
C ASP A 274 21.30 1.38 13.94
N MET A 275 22.16 0.69 14.70
CA MET A 275 21.89 -0.61 15.31
C MET A 275 20.83 -0.54 16.42
N GLU A 276 20.72 0.59 17.12
CA GLU A 276 19.67 0.78 18.14
C GLU A 276 18.29 0.83 17.48
N LEU A 277 18.19 1.41 16.27
CA LEU A 277 16.94 1.37 15.49
C LEU A 277 16.61 -0.05 15.03
N ALA A 278 17.59 -0.83 14.58
CA ALA A 278 17.38 -2.21 14.19
C ALA A 278 16.88 -3.06 15.38
N ASP A 279 17.49 -2.90 16.52
CA ASP A 279 17.10 -3.59 17.75
C ASP A 279 15.72 -3.16 18.24
N ALA A 280 15.42 -1.87 18.24
CA ALA A 280 14.09 -1.35 18.60
C ALA A 280 12.98 -1.88 17.69
N ALA A 281 13.24 -1.93 16.37
CA ALA A 281 12.29 -2.46 15.38
C ALA A 281 12.02 -3.96 15.61
N MET A 282 13.05 -4.75 15.90
CA MET A 282 12.91 -6.18 16.18
C MET A 282 12.28 -6.44 17.55
N THR A 283 12.61 -5.63 18.55
CA THR A 283 12.00 -5.72 19.88
C THR A 283 10.49 -5.45 19.84
N ALA A 284 10.02 -4.58 18.93
CA ALA A 284 8.59 -4.34 18.74
C ALA A 284 7.83 -5.58 18.24
N GLU A 285 8.50 -6.49 17.48
CA GLU A 285 7.93 -7.78 17.06
C GLU A 285 8.10 -8.88 18.12
N LEU A 286 9.36 -9.06 18.60
CA LEU A 286 9.76 -10.24 19.36
C LEU A 286 9.64 -10.07 20.87
N GLY A 287 9.55 -8.83 21.37
CA GLY A 287 9.58 -8.51 22.79
C GLY A 287 10.98 -8.57 23.43
N HIS A 288 12.03 -8.86 22.65
CA HIS A 288 13.42 -8.93 23.09
C HIS A 288 14.39 -8.51 21.99
N SER A 289 15.63 -8.14 22.40
CA SER A 289 16.72 -7.79 21.48
C SER A 289 17.22 -8.99 20.68
N ILE A 290 17.72 -8.72 19.47
CA ILE A 290 18.38 -9.73 18.63
C ILE A 290 19.90 -9.64 18.71
N LYS A 291 20.58 -10.79 18.49
CA LYS A 291 22.05 -10.87 18.49
C LYS A 291 22.65 -11.02 17.09
N ASP A 292 21.85 -11.47 16.14
CA ASP A 292 22.29 -11.79 14.78
C ASP A 292 21.19 -11.42 13.78
N PHE A 293 21.57 -11.00 12.56
CA PHE A 293 20.66 -10.68 11.49
C PHE A 293 20.28 -11.90 10.62
N GLY A 294 21.25 -12.80 10.46
CA GLY A 294 21.12 -13.97 9.58
C GLY A 294 20.53 -15.18 10.29
N LYS A 295 20.64 -15.27 11.62
CA LYS A 295 20.23 -16.44 12.40
C LYS A 295 19.40 -16.02 13.62
N LEU A 296 18.11 -16.30 13.53
CA LEU A 296 17.16 -16.14 14.64
C LEU A 296 16.72 -17.50 15.18
N GLU A 297 16.35 -17.55 16.45
CA GLU A 297 15.84 -18.77 17.08
C GLU A 297 14.55 -19.25 16.38
N GLY A 298 14.51 -20.54 16.01
CA GLY A 298 13.38 -21.14 15.32
C GLY A 298 13.28 -20.83 13.84
N GLU A 299 14.24 -20.09 13.25
CA GLU A 299 14.30 -19.80 11.82
C GLU A 299 15.52 -20.41 11.14
N ASP A 300 15.41 -20.74 9.84
CA ASP A 300 16.56 -21.12 9.03
C ASP A 300 17.54 -19.96 8.89
N GLU A 301 18.84 -20.28 8.85
CA GLU A 301 19.87 -19.29 8.57
C GLU A 301 19.75 -18.72 7.16
N ILE A 302 19.96 -17.43 7.05
CA ILE A 302 19.91 -16.69 5.78
C ILE A 302 21.14 -15.80 5.61
N THR A 303 21.43 -15.42 4.37
CA THR A 303 22.35 -14.32 4.07
C THR A 303 21.61 -12.99 4.26
N PRO A 304 21.96 -12.17 5.27
CA PRO A 304 21.33 -10.87 5.45
C PRO A 304 21.75 -9.89 4.36
N HIS A 305 20.90 -8.89 4.08
CA HIS A 305 21.29 -7.74 3.29
C HIS A 305 20.74 -6.45 3.88
N ALA A 306 21.43 -5.35 3.59
CA ALA A 306 21.01 -4.01 3.96
C ALA A 306 21.11 -3.07 2.76
N ILE A 307 20.11 -2.23 2.56
CA ILE A 307 20.10 -1.20 1.53
C ILE A 307 19.98 0.14 2.21
N VAL A 308 21.04 0.94 2.15
CA VAL A 308 21.10 2.25 2.80
C VAL A 308 20.82 3.34 1.78
N TYR A 309 19.81 4.15 2.02
CA TYR A 309 19.36 5.25 1.19
C TYR A 309 19.69 6.60 1.83
N ASP A 310 20.39 7.46 1.11
CA ASP A 310 20.58 8.87 1.47
C ASP A 310 19.54 9.72 0.73
N TYR A 311 18.62 10.32 1.47
CA TYR A 311 17.62 11.23 0.91
C TYR A 311 18.19 12.62 0.65
N VAL A 312 17.52 13.36 -0.24
CA VAL A 312 17.97 14.71 -0.64
C VAL A 312 17.99 15.68 0.56
N ASP A 313 17.05 15.57 1.48
CA ASP A 313 16.95 16.42 2.69
C ASP A 313 17.89 15.99 3.85
N GLY A 314 18.72 14.98 3.62
CA GLY A 314 19.69 14.48 4.60
C GLY A 314 19.18 13.38 5.53
N LEU A 315 17.92 12.92 5.40
CA LEU A 315 17.46 11.69 6.05
C LEU A 315 18.29 10.51 5.55
N LYS A 316 18.73 9.64 6.45
CA LYS A 316 19.31 8.33 6.14
C LYS A 316 18.29 7.24 6.51
N ALA A 317 17.94 6.39 5.56
CA ALA A 317 17.03 5.28 5.81
C ALA A 317 17.62 3.95 5.35
N THR A 318 17.26 2.85 6.02
CA THR A 318 17.80 1.53 5.74
C THR A 318 16.67 0.52 5.59
N ILE A 319 16.75 -0.32 4.56
CA ILE A 319 16.02 -1.58 4.50
C ILE A 319 16.98 -2.67 4.99
N LEU A 320 16.54 -3.52 5.90
CA LEU A 320 17.36 -4.59 6.47
C LEU A 320 16.59 -5.92 6.44
N ARG A 321 17.18 -6.95 5.86
CA ARG A 321 16.68 -8.32 5.96
C ARG A 321 17.20 -8.98 7.24
N VAL A 322 16.28 -9.48 8.07
CA VAL A 322 16.59 -10.17 9.33
C VAL A 322 15.80 -11.47 9.40
N GLY A 323 16.51 -12.60 9.49
CA GLY A 323 15.91 -13.94 9.56
C GLY A 323 15.04 -14.31 8.35
N LYS A 324 14.13 -15.29 8.52
CA LYS A 324 13.34 -15.89 7.43
C LYS A 324 11.83 -15.85 7.66
N SER A 325 11.30 -14.93 8.45
CA SER A 325 9.84 -14.83 8.65
C SER A 325 9.16 -14.13 7.48
N SER A 326 8.19 -14.79 6.85
CA SER A 326 7.37 -14.21 5.78
C SER A 326 6.37 -13.17 6.26
N THR A 327 6.19 -13.02 7.58
CA THR A 327 5.27 -12.07 8.20
C THR A 327 5.98 -10.94 8.94
N ARG A 328 7.32 -10.88 8.89
CA ARG A 328 8.13 -9.84 9.53
C ARG A 328 8.11 -8.55 8.71
N TRP A 329 7.52 -7.50 9.29
CA TRP A 329 7.45 -6.15 8.75
C TRP A 329 7.59 -5.16 9.89
N ASN A 330 8.80 -4.69 10.15
CA ASN A 330 9.09 -3.84 11.30
C ASN A 330 9.61 -2.47 10.85
N PHE A 331 9.41 -1.47 11.66
CA PHE A 331 9.87 -0.12 11.42
C PHE A 331 10.36 0.52 12.72
N ALA A 332 11.44 1.29 12.62
CA ALA A 332 11.83 2.23 13.67
C ALA A 332 12.39 3.52 13.07
N CYS A 333 12.26 4.61 13.81
CA CYS A 333 12.88 5.87 13.43
C CYS A 333 13.35 6.69 14.63
N ARG A 334 14.33 7.56 14.37
CA ARG A 334 14.83 8.54 15.34
C ARG A 334 14.31 9.93 14.95
N ILE A 335 13.55 10.52 15.87
CA ILE A 335 13.07 11.90 15.74
C ILE A 335 14.04 12.82 16.48
N LYS A 336 14.46 13.91 15.85
CA LYS A 336 15.37 14.87 16.46
C LYS A 336 14.78 15.44 17.76
N GLY A 337 15.54 15.29 18.86
CA GLY A 337 15.13 15.73 20.20
C GLY A 337 14.33 14.70 21.00
N SER A 338 14.05 13.52 20.43
CA SER A 338 13.49 12.39 21.20
C SER A 338 14.62 11.58 21.86
N ALA A 339 14.42 11.17 23.11
CA ALA A 339 15.40 10.39 23.86
C ALA A 339 15.46 8.93 23.36
N ALA A 340 14.34 8.37 22.96
CA ALA A 340 14.22 6.99 22.49
C ALA A 340 13.69 6.95 21.06
N PRO A 341 14.02 5.89 20.27
CA PRO A 341 13.41 5.64 18.98
C PRO A 341 11.91 5.32 19.09
N LEU A 342 11.15 5.67 18.05
CA LEU A 342 9.81 5.13 17.83
C LEU A 342 9.93 3.86 17.03
N ALA A 343 9.27 2.78 17.46
CA ALA A 343 9.30 1.48 16.79
C ALA A 343 7.93 0.80 16.78
N THR A 344 7.65 0.03 15.74
CA THR A 344 6.42 -0.76 15.58
C THR A 344 6.65 -1.95 14.67
N SER A 345 5.87 -2.99 14.87
CA SER A 345 5.68 -4.11 13.95
C SER A 345 4.33 -3.95 13.22
N PHE A 346 4.27 -4.33 11.95
CA PHE A 346 3.05 -4.36 11.14
C PHE A 346 2.46 -5.77 11.18
N TYR A 347 1.40 -5.93 11.95
CA TYR A 347 0.79 -7.23 12.17
C TYR A 347 -0.17 -7.58 11.04
N VAL A 348 0.09 -8.69 10.38
CA VAL A 348 -0.64 -9.11 9.16
C VAL A 348 -1.96 -9.83 9.43
N GLY A 349 -2.29 -10.10 10.69
CA GLY A 349 -3.47 -10.87 11.11
C GLY A 349 -3.24 -12.38 11.14
N PRO A 350 -4.17 -13.14 11.77
CA PRO A 350 -4.02 -14.59 12.01
C PRO A 350 -3.84 -15.44 10.75
N TRP A 351 -4.50 -15.08 9.65
CA TRP A 351 -4.41 -15.81 8.39
C TRP A 351 -3.43 -15.16 7.39
N GLN A 352 -2.46 -14.41 7.91
CA GLN A 352 -1.39 -13.78 7.14
C GLN A 352 -1.92 -12.94 5.96
N ASN A 353 -1.49 -13.19 4.72
CA ASN A 353 -1.86 -12.38 3.57
C ASN A 353 -3.39 -12.32 3.32
N ARG A 354 -4.17 -13.30 3.70
CA ARG A 354 -5.64 -13.27 3.58
C ARG A 354 -6.28 -12.20 4.47
N ASN A 355 -5.72 -11.96 5.65
CA ASN A 355 -6.16 -10.85 6.50
C ASN A 355 -5.52 -9.52 6.06
N LEU A 356 -4.23 -9.52 5.73
CA LEU A 356 -3.48 -8.35 5.34
C LEU A 356 -4.12 -7.62 4.14
N PHE A 357 -4.63 -8.35 3.16
CA PHE A 357 -5.18 -7.78 1.93
C PHE A 357 -6.60 -7.18 2.10
N LYS A 358 -7.28 -7.39 3.22
CA LYS A 358 -8.61 -6.79 3.48
C LYS A 358 -8.54 -5.25 3.50
N ALA A 359 -7.54 -4.69 4.17
CA ALA A 359 -7.34 -3.24 4.21
C ALA A 359 -6.95 -2.68 2.83
N LEU A 360 -6.14 -3.41 2.06
CA LEU A 360 -5.83 -3.02 0.67
C LEU A 360 -7.06 -3.06 -0.22
N ALA A 361 -7.87 -4.13 -0.14
CA ALA A 361 -9.13 -4.22 -0.87
C ALA A 361 -10.07 -3.05 -0.54
N HIS A 362 -10.19 -2.69 0.75
CA HIS A 362 -10.96 -1.54 1.20
C HIS A 362 -10.44 -0.21 0.60
N SER A 363 -9.11 -0.03 0.58
CA SER A 363 -8.47 1.15 0.00
C SER A 363 -8.72 1.26 -1.52
N ILE A 364 -8.64 0.14 -2.25
CA ILE A 364 -8.89 0.08 -3.69
C ILE A 364 -10.39 0.36 -3.99
N GLN A 365 -11.29 -0.23 -3.25
CA GLN A 365 -12.74 0.01 -3.39
C GLN A 365 -13.09 1.47 -3.12
N THR A 366 -12.46 2.07 -2.11
CA THR A 366 -12.59 3.51 -1.82
C THR A 366 -12.06 4.37 -2.98
N HIS A 367 -10.91 4.01 -3.55
CA HIS A 367 -10.38 4.63 -4.75
C HIS A 367 -11.36 4.56 -5.93
N PHE A 368 -11.96 3.41 -6.18
CA PHE A 368 -12.89 3.20 -7.30
C PHE A 368 -14.20 3.96 -7.12
N ARG A 369 -14.74 4.00 -5.91
CA ARG A 369 -15.97 4.75 -5.59
C ARG A 369 -15.77 6.27 -5.67
N ASN A 370 -14.62 6.76 -5.19
CA ASN A 370 -14.37 8.20 -5.09
C ASN A 370 -13.75 8.79 -6.37
N GLY A 371 -13.30 7.95 -7.32
CA GLY A 371 -12.59 8.43 -8.51
C GLY A 371 -11.26 9.13 -8.21
N SER A 372 -10.66 8.90 -7.03
CA SER A 372 -9.42 9.53 -6.59
C SER A 372 -8.60 8.61 -5.71
N ALA A 373 -7.27 8.61 -5.87
CA ALA A 373 -6.37 7.80 -5.07
C ALA A 373 -6.24 8.38 -3.65
N PRO A 374 -6.28 7.54 -2.59
CA PRO A 374 -6.17 7.99 -1.21
C PRO A 374 -4.76 8.49 -0.84
N TYR A 375 -3.75 8.07 -1.58
CA TYR A 375 -2.39 8.60 -1.50
C TYR A 375 -1.78 8.69 -2.91
N PRO A 376 -0.78 9.57 -3.12
CA PRO A 376 -0.25 9.83 -4.45
C PRO A 376 0.54 8.64 -4.98
N VAL A 377 0.35 8.29 -6.24
CA VAL A 377 1.11 7.23 -6.94
C VAL A 377 2.62 7.51 -6.99
N GLN A 378 3.02 8.76 -6.78
CA GLN A 378 4.44 9.16 -6.65
C GLN A 378 5.16 8.42 -5.52
N ARG A 379 4.46 7.98 -4.45
CA ARG A 379 5.04 7.07 -3.44
C ARG A 379 5.54 5.80 -4.11
N THR A 380 4.67 5.11 -4.81
CA THR A 380 5.01 3.83 -5.45
C THR A 380 5.94 4.01 -6.65
N LEU A 381 5.91 5.18 -7.33
CA LEU A 381 6.92 5.53 -8.33
C LEU A 381 8.31 5.64 -7.72
N LEU A 382 8.47 6.38 -6.62
CA LEU A 382 9.73 6.50 -5.91
C LEU A 382 10.21 5.13 -5.42
N VAL A 383 9.33 4.35 -4.79
CA VAL A 383 9.64 2.99 -4.30
C VAL A 383 10.03 2.05 -5.45
N SER A 384 9.36 2.10 -6.60
CA SER A 384 9.73 1.31 -7.79
C SER A 384 11.15 1.66 -8.27
N GLY A 385 11.49 2.94 -8.27
CA GLY A 385 12.83 3.40 -8.66
C GLY A 385 13.91 3.06 -7.62
N MET A 386 13.58 3.15 -6.32
CA MET A 386 14.46 2.74 -5.23
C MET A 386 14.78 1.25 -5.33
N LEU A 387 13.79 0.42 -5.63
CA LEU A 387 13.94 -1.02 -5.81
C LEU A 387 14.78 -1.37 -7.05
N ASP A 388 14.47 -0.80 -8.22
CA ASP A 388 15.24 -1.02 -9.45
C ASP A 388 16.72 -0.60 -9.28
N SER A 389 16.95 0.55 -8.63
CA SER A 389 18.29 1.03 -8.30
C SER A 389 19.00 0.13 -7.28
N ALA A 390 18.28 -0.45 -6.31
CA ALA A 390 18.82 -1.40 -5.35
C ALA A 390 19.29 -2.69 -6.04
N MET A 391 18.48 -3.21 -6.96
CA MET A 391 18.84 -4.40 -7.75
C MET A 391 20.06 -4.13 -8.67
N GLN A 392 20.23 -2.90 -9.14
CA GLN A 392 21.45 -2.48 -9.83
C GLN A 392 22.63 -2.37 -8.86
N GLY A 393 22.45 -1.76 -7.69
CA GLY A 393 23.47 -1.61 -6.65
C GLY A 393 23.97 -2.96 -6.10
N ARG A 394 23.12 -3.99 -6.11
CA ARG A 394 23.47 -5.35 -5.70
C ARG A 394 24.56 -5.98 -6.58
N LEU A 395 24.68 -5.57 -7.84
CA LEU A 395 25.76 -6.04 -8.72
C LEU A 395 27.15 -5.50 -8.33
N ALA A 396 27.19 -4.48 -7.45
CA ALA A 396 28.41 -3.84 -6.95
C ALA A 396 28.27 -3.51 -5.45
N THR A 397 28.08 -4.55 -4.62
CA THR A 397 27.85 -4.41 -3.18
C THR A 397 28.96 -3.61 -2.48
N GLY A 398 28.56 -2.78 -1.49
CA GLY A 398 29.48 -1.89 -0.77
C GLY A 398 29.84 -0.60 -1.51
N HIS A 399 29.47 -0.46 -2.78
CA HIS A 399 29.75 0.75 -3.56
C HIS A 399 28.50 1.63 -3.70
N PRO A 400 28.62 2.97 -3.49
CA PRO A 400 27.49 3.88 -3.60
C PRO A 400 27.07 4.08 -5.05
N LEU A 401 25.75 3.98 -5.31
CA LEU A 401 25.10 4.27 -6.59
C LEU A 401 24.37 5.62 -6.50
N GLN A 402 24.69 6.55 -7.40
CA GLN A 402 23.97 7.84 -7.51
C GLN A 402 22.58 7.63 -8.15
N THR A 403 21.55 8.25 -7.58
CA THR A 403 20.15 8.06 -7.99
C THR A 403 19.45 9.41 -8.26
N ASN A 404 20.10 10.31 -8.98
CA ASN A 404 19.56 11.63 -9.29
C ASN A 404 18.18 11.60 -9.98
N HIS A 405 17.88 10.51 -10.69
CA HIS A 405 16.57 10.26 -11.30
C HIS A 405 15.45 10.01 -10.25
N LEU A 406 15.79 9.77 -9.00
CA LEU A 406 14.88 9.58 -7.87
C LEU A 406 14.63 10.86 -7.04
N HIS A 407 14.95 12.03 -7.56
CA HIS A 407 14.55 13.31 -6.96
C HIS A 407 13.04 13.53 -7.18
N ILE A 408 12.23 12.68 -6.59
CA ILE A 408 10.76 12.70 -6.70
C ILE A 408 10.19 13.27 -5.41
N SER A 409 9.63 14.47 -5.49
CA SER A 409 8.96 15.13 -4.37
C SER A 409 7.45 14.99 -4.46
N TYR A 410 6.79 14.76 -3.31
CA TYR A 410 5.34 14.74 -3.21
C TYR A 410 4.88 15.03 -1.78
N LYS A 411 3.58 15.25 -1.61
CA LYS A 411 2.92 15.35 -0.32
C LYS A 411 1.84 14.29 -0.24
N SER A 412 1.76 13.58 0.88
CA SER A 412 0.72 12.59 1.12
C SER A 412 -0.37 13.18 2.03
N PRO A 413 -1.65 13.01 1.70
CA PRO A 413 -2.74 13.27 2.63
C PRO A 413 -2.73 12.26 3.78
N ASP A 414 -3.50 12.53 4.82
CA ASP A 414 -3.78 11.53 5.85
C ASP A 414 -4.71 10.45 5.27
N HIS A 415 -4.28 9.21 5.33
CA HIS A 415 -5.03 8.02 4.92
C HIS A 415 -5.07 6.97 6.05
N SER A 416 -4.89 7.40 7.29
CA SER A 416 -4.88 6.52 8.47
C SER A 416 -6.18 5.74 8.65
N ALA A 417 -7.31 6.30 8.23
CA ALA A 417 -8.63 5.64 8.27
C ALA A 417 -8.74 4.39 7.37
N LEU A 418 -7.80 4.19 6.44
CA LEU A 418 -7.77 3.01 5.56
C LEU A 418 -6.92 1.86 6.13
N ARG A 419 -6.35 2.04 7.32
CA ARG A 419 -5.55 1.01 7.98
C ARG A 419 -6.42 0.14 8.90
N GLU A 420 -6.06 -1.14 9.00
CA GLU A 420 -6.61 -2.01 10.04
C GLU A 420 -6.19 -1.48 11.42
N ASN A 421 -7.15 -1.42 12.35
CA ASN A 421 -6.94 -0.91 13.71
C ASN A 421 -6.83 -2.01 14.77
N GLY A 422 -6.94 -3.29 14.37
CA GLY A 422 -6.87 -4.45 15.23
C GLY A 422 -8.22 -4.94 15.77
N ASP A 423 -9.31 -4.21 15.57
CA ASP A 423 -10.63 -4.65 16.04
C ASP A 423 -11.11 -5.93 15.32
N SER A 424 -10.66 -6.15 14.09
CA SER A 424 -10.94 -7.40 13.35
C SER A 424 -10.39 -8.64 14.07
N TRP A 425 -9.28 -8.51 14.77
CA TRP A 425 -8.60 -9.63 15.45
C TRP A 425 -9.21 -9.96 16.83
N LYS A 426 -10.19 -9.21 17.26
CA LYS A 426 -11.09 -9.57 18.35
C LYS A 426 -12.15 -10.60 17.94
N LEU A 427 -12.43 -10.67 16.63
CA LEU A 427 -13.42 -11.56 16.03
C LEU A 427 -12.79 -12.75 15.28
N ILE A 428 -11.63 -12.53 14.65
CA ILE A 428 -10.80 -13.56 14.01
C ILE A 428 -9.49 -13.61 14.81
N THR A 429 -9.31 -14.67 15.60
CA THR A 429 -8.13 -14.87 16.45
C THR A 429 -7.21 -15.93 15.87
N GLU A 430 -6.03 -16.12 16.46
CA GLU A 430 -5.09 -17.21 16.12
C GLU A 430 -5.71 -18.60 16.28
N ALA A 431 -6.74 -18.74 17.14
CA ALA A 431 -7.50 -19.97 17.30
C ALA A 431 -8.61 -20.18 16.25
N THR A 432 -8.90 -19.16 15.45
CA THR A 432 -9.94 -19.25 14.41
C THR A 432 -9.37 -19.96 13.18
N PRO A 433 -9.93 -21.11 12.77
CA PRO A 433 -9.43 -21.82 11.58
C PRO A 433 -9.47 -20.93 10.34
N GLU A 434 -8.40 -20.98 9.53
CA GLU A 434 -8.41 -20.32 8.24
C GLU A 434 -9.45 -20.98 7.32
N PRO A 435 -10.32 -20.22 6.65
CA PRO A 435 -11.30 -20.79 5.73
C PRO A 435 -10.60 -21.47 4.55
N GLU A 436 -11.13 -22.61 4.17
CA GLU A 436 -10.69 -23.29 2.97
C GLU A 436 -11.23 -22.59 1.70
N ARG A 437 -10.51 -22.74 0.59
CA ARG A 437 -10.94 -22.29 -0.73
C ARG A 437 -11.23 -20.78 -0.81
N PHE A 438 -12.21 -20.39 -1.64
CA PHE A 438 -12.64 -19.02 -1.90
C PHE A 438 -13.75 -18.62 -0.90
N ASP A 439 -13.34 -18.19 0.30
CA ASP A 439 -14.20 -17.69 1.38
C ASP A 439 -13.36 -16.72 2.24
N ASN A 440 -13.73 -15.46 2.31
CA ASN A 440 -12.96 -14.44 3.06
C ASN A 440 -13.06 -14.56 4.59
N GLY A 441 -13.77 -15.57 5.09
CA GLY A 441 -13.86 -15.89 6.52
C GLY A 441 -14.65 -14.86 7.33
N LEU A 442 -15.66 -14.23 6.76
CA LEU A 442 -16.56 -13.38 7.53
C LEU A 442 -17.21 -14.21 8.66
N PRO A 443 -17.09 -13.80 9.94
CA PRO A 443 -17.66 -14.52 11.07
C PRO A 443 -19.17 -14.80 10.88
N ALA A 444 -19.63 -16.00 11.30
CA ALA A 444 -20.99 -16.46 11.06
C ALA A 444 -22.06 -15.52 11.66
N ASN A 445 -21.78 -14.90 12.80
CA ASN A 445 -22.67 -13.93 13.44
C ASN A 445 -22.75 -12.58 12.70
N LEU A 446 -21.94 -12.40 11.65
CA LEU A 446 -21.95 -11.22 10.78
C LEU A 446 -22.41 -11.57 9.33
N LYS A 447 -22.56 -12.88 9.02
CA LYS A 447 -23.10 -13.32 7.71
C LYS A 447 -24.60 -13.07 7.63
#